data_0fe23ddb9e8299ebd73b43659e419a1e
#
_entry.id   0fe23ddb9e8299ebd73b43659e419a1e
#
_cell.length_a   1.000
_cell.length_b   1.000
_cell.length_c   1.000
_cell.angle_alpha   90.00
_cell.angle_beta   90.00
_cell.angle_gamma   90.00
#
_symmetry.space_group_name_H-M   'P 1'
#
loop_
_entity.id
_entity.type
_entity.pdbx_description
1 polymer ?
#
loop_
_entity_poly.entity_id
_entity_poly.type
_entity_poly.pdbx_seq_one_letter_code
_entity_poly.pdbx_strand_id
1 'polypeptide(L)'
;MQQVLIDTFIVPEESRAEFLENTRGVQEFLKTLPGFVEGYLYEKKDGANRHNMITTAVWESEEAYENARKAALAEYQRRGFNPQELARRLRVEGERGVYERSPY
;
A
#
# COMPACT_ATOMS: atom_id res chain seq x y z
N MET A 1 -13.06 -5.41 14.56
CA MET A 1 -11.84 -6.19 14.30
C MET A 1 -10.94 -5.43 13.34
N GLN A 2 -9.67 -5.36 13.65
CA GLN A 2 -8.72 -4.66 12.78
C GLN A 2 -8.66 -5.30 11.40
N GLN A 3 -8.47 -4.45 10.40
CA GLN A 3 -8.26 -4.88 9.02
C GLN A 3 -6.80 -4.62 8.66
N VAL A 4 -6.14 -5.63 8.10
CA VAL A 4 -4.74 -5.54 7.71
C VAL A 4 -4.64 -5.61 6.20
N LEU A 5 -4.25 -4.50 5.59
CA LEU A 5 -4.05 -4.44 4.15
C LEU A 5 -2.60 -4.78 3.86
N ILE A 6 -2.39 -5.78 3.02
CA ILE A 6 -1.04 -6.20 2.62
C ILE A 6 -0.96 -6.16 1.10
N ASP A 7 -0.05 -5.35 0.59
CA ASP A 7 0.25 -5.29 -0.83
C ASP A 7 1.64 -5.86 -1.05
N THR A 8 1.78 -6.75 -2.02
CA THR A 8 3.07 -7.29 -2.42
C THR A 8 3.39 -6.80 -3.83
N PHE A 9 4.66 -6.47 -4.07
CA PHE A 9 5.07 -5.88 -5.34
C PHE A 9 6.32 -6.54 -5.90
N ILE A 10 6.38 -6.57 -7.23
CA ILE A 10 7.61 -6.86 -7.98
C ILE A 10 8.03 -5.54 -8.60
N VAL A 11 9.11 -4.96 -8.10
CA VAL A 11 9.59 -3.64 -8.51
C VAL A 11 10.93 -3.78 -9.22
N PRO A 12 11.02 -3.41 -10.51
CA PRO A 12 12.32 -3.41 -11.20
C PRO A 12 13.30 -2.46 -10.53
N GLU A 13 14.58 -2.79 -10.57
CA GLU A 13 15.60 -2.00 -9.91
C GLU A 13 15.62 -0.55 -10.40
N GLU A 14 15.45 -0.33 -11.70
CA GLU A 14 15.43 1.01 -12.28
C GLU A 14 14.25 1.85 -11.84
N SER A 15 13.19 1.22 -11.31
CA SER A 15 12.00 1.91 -10.82
C SER A 15 11.99 2.08 -9.32
N ARG A 16 12.97 1.53 -8.63
CA ARG A 16 12.98 1.48 -7.16
C ARG A 16 12.86 2.84 -6.51
N ALA A 17 13.67 3.80 -6.92
CA ALA A 17 13.71 5.12 -6.28
C ALA A 17 12.35 5.83 -6.41
N GLU A 18 11.76 5.83 -7.59
CA GLU A 18 10.47 6.50 -7.81
C GLU A 18 9.34 5.76 -7.10
N PHE A 19 9.37 4.44 -7.09
CA PHE A 19 8.38 3.64 -6.36
C PHE A 19 8.42 3.95 -4.85
N LEU A 20 9.61 4.00 -4.27
CA LEU A 20 9.76 4.30 -2.83
C LEU A 20 9.25 5.69 -2.49
N GLU A 21 9.58 6.68 -3.33
CA GLU A 21 9.12 8.05 -3.10
C GLU A 21 7.60 8.16 -3.17
N ASN A 22 6.99 7.55 -4.17
CA ASN A 22 5.54 7.56 -4.30
C ASN A 22 4.87 6.84 -3.12
N THR A 23 5.37 5.67 -2.74
CA THR A 23 4.82 4.89 -1.63
C THR A 23 4.92 5.65 -0.32
N ARG A 24 6.03 6.34 -0.09
CA ARG A 24 6.20 7.18 1.11
C ARG A 24 5.13 8.25 1.17
N GLY A 25 4.87 8.94 0.07
CA GLY A 25 3.83 9.97 0.02
C GLY A 25 2.44 9.42 0.29
N VAL A 26 2.13 8.24 -0.27
CA VAL A 26 0.85 7.58 -0.02
C VAL A 26 0.72 7.22 1.46
N GLN A 27 1.76 6.63 2.05
CA GLN A 27 1.70 6.25 3.46
C GLN A 27 1.56 7.45 4.38
N GLU A 28 2.24 8.56 4.09
CA GLU A 28 2.08 9.78 4.86
C GLU A 28 0.65 10.31 4.81
N PHE A 29 0.00 10.21 3.67
CA PHE A 29 -1.41 10.59 3.56
C PHE A 29 -2.30 9.65 4.37
N LEU A 30 -2.10 8.33 4.27
CA LEU A 30 -2.92 7.36 4.99
C LEU A 30 -2.86 7.56 6.50
N LYS A 31 -1.69 7.96 7.02
CA LYS A 31 -1.50 8.22 8.46
C LYS A 31 -2.40 9.34 8.98
N THR A 32 -2.88 10.21 8.12
CA THR A 32 -3.75 11.32 8.52
C THR A 32 -5.22 10.93 8.63
N LEU A 33 -5.58 9.74 8.16
CA LEU A 33 -6.98 9.32 8.08
C LEU A 33 -7.46 8.68 9.38
N PRO A 34 -8.73 8.88 9.76
CA PRO A 34 -9.28 8.28 10.97
C PRO A 34 -9.19 6.76 10.95
N GLY A 35 -8.83 6.18 12.09
CA GLY A 35 -8.76 4.73 12.25
C GLY A 35 -7.47 4.09 11.77
N PHE A 36 -6.51 4.88 11.29
CA PHE A 36 -5.20 4.37 10.94
C PHE A 36 -4.46 3.93 12.20
N VAL A 37 -3.95 2.69 12.22
CA VAL A 37 -3.21 2.14 13.37
C VAL A 37 -1.71 2.19 13.10
N GLU A 38 -1.26 1.55 12.02
CA GLU A 38 0.15 1.53 11.64
C GLU A 38 0.29 1.09 10.19
N GLY A 39 1.42 1.42 9.58
CA GLY A 39 1.73 0.97 8.23
C GLY A 39 3.21 1.09 7.96
N TYR A 40 3.74 0.16 7.16
CA TYR A 40 5.16 0.06 6.89
C TYR A 40 5.41 -0.36 5.46
N LEU A 41 6.61 -0.06 4.99
CA LEU A 41 7.16 -0.56 3.73
C LEU A 41 8.32 -1.48 4.07
N TYR A 42 8.32 -2.67 3.50
CA TYR A 42 9.39 -3.64 3.67
C TYR A 42 10.04 -3.94 2.33
N GLU A 43 11.36 -4.00 2.32
CA GLU A 43 12.12 -4.43 1.15
C GLU A 43 12.67 -5.83 1.42
N LYS A 44 12.61 -6.71 0.42
CA LYS A 44 13.13 -8.06 0.58
C LYS A 44 14.63 -8.02 0.78
N LYS A 45 15.08 -8.74 1.79
CA LYS A 45 16.50 -8.97 2.03
C LYS A 45 16.95 -10.34 1.52
N ASP A 46 16.08 -11.33 1.64
CA ASP A 46 16.37 -12.70 1.28
C ASP A 46 15.08 -13.46 1.04
N GLY A 47 15.10 -14.44 0.16
CA GLY A 47 13.97 -15.30 -0.11
C GLY A 47 13.79 -15.58 -1.60
N ALA A 48 13.18 -16.73 -1.91
CA ALA A 48 13.02 -17.20 -3.27
C ALA A 48 11.73 -16.72 -3.97
N ASN A 49 10.78 -16.14 -3.22
CA ASN A 49 9.55 -15.62 -3.79
C ASN A 49 9.83 -14.43 -4.71
N ARG A 50 8.94 -14.20 -5.68
CA ARG A 50 9.18 -13.19 -6.72
C ARG A 50 9.03 -11.75 -6.23
N HIS A 51 8.10 -11.47 -5.31
CA HIS A 51 7.90 -10.10 -4.86
C HIS A 51 9.08 -9.64 -4.01
N ASN A 52 9.47 -8.37 -4.18
CA ASN A 52 10.62 -7.80 -3.49
C ASN A 52 10.27 -6.62 -2.57
N MET A 53 9.01 -6.20 -2.57
CA MET A 53 8.55 -5.15 -1.65
C MET A 53 7.17 -5.50 -1.13
N ILE A 54 6.89 -5.10 0.11
CA ILE A 54 5.60 -5.30 0.76
C ILE A 54 5.23 -4.00 1.47
N THR A 55 3.98 -3.56 1.32
CA THR A 55 3.44 -2.50 2.15
C THR A 55 2.33 -3.04 3.02
N THR A 56 2.24 -2.52 4.23
CA THR A 56 1.16 -2.86 5.15
C THR A 56 0.45 -1.60 5.61
N ALA A 57 -0.84 -1.72 5.87
CA ALA A 57 -1.62 -0.67 6.51
C ALA A 57 -2.66 -1.33 7.38
N VAL A 58 -2.66 -1.01 8.67
CA VAL A 58 -3.59 -1.58 9.63
C VAL A 58 -4.63 -0.54 10.01
N TRP A 59 -5.90 -0.91 9.92
CA TRP A 59 -7.04 -0.05 10.23
C TRP A 59 -7.80 -0.64 11.41
N GLU A 60 -8.33 0.23 12.28
CA GLU A 60 -8.97 -0.21 13.52
C GLU A 60 -10.24 -1.04 13.31
N SER A 61 -10.89 -0.88 12.14
CA SER A 61 -12.14 -1.57 11.83
C SER A 61 -12.34 -1.66 10.32
N GLU A 62 -13.29 -2.49 9.91
CA GLU A 62 -13.72 -2.57 8.52
C GLU A 62 -14.27 -1.23 8.02
N GLU A 63 -15.03 -0.54 8.87
CA GLU A 63 -15.58 0.77 8.52
C GLU A 63 -14.46 1.79 8.29
N ALA A 64 -13.47 1.84 9.17
CA ALA A 64 -12.32 2.74 9.02
C ALA A 64 -11.56 2.44 7.72
N TYR A 65 -11.36 1.16 7.39
CA TYR A 65 -10.71 0.78 6.15
C TYR A 65 -11.50 1.24 4.93
N GLU A 66 -12.82 1.01 4.90
CA GLU A 66 -13.66 1.42 3.77
C GLU A 66 -13.68 2.94 3.60
N ASN A 67 -13.77 3.68 4.70
CA ASN A 67 -13.71 5.15 4.65
C ASN A 67 -12.35 5.62 4.14
N ALA A 68 -11.27 4.99 4.57
CA ALA A 68 -9.92 5.34 4.12
C ALA A 68 -9.75 5.05 2.63
N ARG A 69 -10.29 3.94 2.13
CA ARG A 69 -10.24 3.59 0.72
C ARG A 69 -10.92 4.66 -0.14
N LYS A 70 -12.09 5.11 0.30
CA LYS A 70 -12.82 6.17 -0.39
C LYS A 70 -12.06 7.50 -0.34
N ALA A 71 -11.50 7.84 0.80
CA ALA A 71 -10.73 9.08 0.96
C ALA A 71 -9.48 9.07 0.08
N ALA A 72 -8.77 7.94 0.02
CA ALA A 72 -7.60 7.81 -0.82
C ALA A 72 -7.95 7.96 -2.30
N LEU A 73 -9.03 7.33 -2.76
CA LEU A 73 -9.48 7.45 -4.13
C LEU A 73 -9.82 8.89 -4.49
N ALA A 74 -10.53 9.59 -3.60
CA ALA A 74 -10.89 11.00 -3.81
C ALA A 74 -9.64 11.89 -3.88
N GLU A 75 -8.65 11.64 -3.02
CA GLU A 75 -7.41 12.41 -3.02
C GLU A 75 -6.60 12.19 -4.30
N TYR A 76 -6.54 10.95 -4.80
CA TYR A 76 -5.86 10.66 -6.05
C TYR A 76 -6.53 11.38 -7.23
N GLN A 77 -7.87 11.37 -7.27
CA GLN A 77 -8.61 12.07 -8.31
C GLN A 77 -8.36 13.57 -8.24
N ARG A 78 -8.33 14.14 -7.04
CA ARG A 78 -8.04 15.57 -6.83
C ARG A 78 -6.66 15.95 -7.35
N ARG A 79 -5.67 15.07 -7.17
CA ARG A 79 -4.29 15.29 -7.64
C ARG A 79 -4.08 14.94 -9.10
N GLY A 80 -5.07 14.33 -9.76
CA GLY A 80 -4.90 13.81 -11.10
C GLY A 80 -3.94 12.62 -11.14
N PHE A 81 -3.82 11.89 -10.02
CA PHE A 81 -2.92 10.75 -9.90
C PHE A 81 -3.66 9.44 -10.18
N ASN A 82 -3.08 8.62 -11.05
CA ASN A 82 -3.63 7.30 -11.37
C ASN A 82 -2.61 6.22 -11.00
N PRO A 83 -2.86 5.45 -9.91
CA PRO A 83 -1.93 4.42 -9.47
C PRO A 83 -1.66 3.33 -10.51
N GLN A 84 -2.68 2.96 -11.30
CA GLN A 84 -2.53 1.92 -12.32
C GLN A 84 -1.60 2.37 -13.45
N GLU A 85 -1.70 3.64 -13.85
CA GLU A 85 -0.82 4.19 -14.88
C GLU A 85 0.61 4.29 -14.37
N LEU A 86 0.79 4.69 -13.12
CA LEU A 86 2.12 4.74 -12.52
C LEU A 86 2.74 3.34 -12.50
N ALA A 87 1.99 2.34 -12.04
CA ALA A 87 2.47 0.97 -11.99
C ALA A 87 2.87 0.46 -13.38
N ARG A 88 2.08 0.79 -14.40
CA ARG A 88 2.39 0.40 -15.78
C ARG A 88 3.67 1.06 -16.27
N ARG A 89 3.83 2.35 -16.01
CA ARG A 89 5.02 3.10 -16.43
C ARG A 89 6.28 2.59 -15.73
N LEU A 90 6.18 2.27 -14.45
CA LEU A 90 7.30 1.75 -13.66
C LEU A 90 7.51 0.24 -13.85
N ARG A 91 6.61 -0.43 -14.56
CA ARG A 91 6.62 -1.88 -14.75
C ARG A 91 6.54 -2.64 -13.44
N VAL A 92 5.77 -2.12 -12.51
CA VAL A 92 5.54 -2.73 -11.20
C VAL A 92 4.34 -3.65 -11.28
N GLU A 93 4.48 -4.88 -10.79
CA GLU A 93 3.37 -5.80 -10.61
C GLU A 93 3.01 -5.83 -9.13
N GLY A 94 1.72 -5.77 -8.81
CA GLY A 94 1.27 -5.73 -7.43
C GLY A 94 0.05 -6.60 -7.20
N GLU A 95 -0.05 -7.13 -5.99
CA GLU A 95 -1.21 -7.89 -5.53
C GLU A 95 -1.62 -7.37 -4.17
N ARG A 96 -2.93 -7.33 -3.93
CA ARG A 96 -3.49 -6.80 -2.69
C ARG A 96 -4.33 -7.86 -2.00
N GLY A 97 -4.19 -7.95 -0.67
CA GLY A 97 -5.08 -8.73 0.15
C GLY A 97 -5.47 -7.96 1.40
N VAL A 98 -6.68 -8.22 1.88
CA VAL A 98 -7.16 -7.69 3.14
C VAL A 98 -7.29 -8.86 4.09
N TYR A 99 -6.68 -8.74 5.26
CA TYR A 99 -6.56 -9.83 6.22
C TYR A 99 -7.07 -9.40 7.58
N GLU A 100 -7.45 -10.37 8.37
CA GLU A 100 -7.77 -10.16 9.78
C GLU A 100 -6.86 -11.07 10.60
N ARG A 101 -6.51 -10.63 11.80
CA ARG A 101 -5.64 -11.43 12.66
C ARG A 101 -6.32 -12.76 13.00
N SER A 102 -5.60 -13.86 12.78
CA SER A 102 -6.07 -15.17 13.23
C SER A 102 -6.07 -15.22 14.76
N PRO A 103 -6.99 -15.94 15.39
CA PRO A 103 -6.97 -16.14 16.84
C PRO A 103 -5.82 -17.04 17.32
N TYR A 104 -5.04 -17.59 16.41
CA TYR A 104 -3.92 -18.48 16.74
C TYR A 104 -2.58 -17.77 16.78
#